data_9f1b71ab3f16868dff6c50204ff6a926
#
_entry.id   9f1b71ab3f16868dff6c50204ff6a926
#
_cell.length_a   1.000
_cell.length_b   1.000
_cell.length_c   1.000
_cell.angle_alpha   90.00
_cell.angle_beta   90.00
_cell.angle_gamma   90.00
#
_symmetry.space_group_name_H-M   'P 1'
#
loop_
_entity.id
_entity.type
_entity.pdbx_description
1 polymer ?
#
loop_
_entity_poly.entity_id
_entity_poly.type
_entity_poly.pdbx_seq_one_letter_code
_entity_poly.pdbx_strand_id
1 'polypeptide(L)'
;MEGPLRDREVFETEQQELDERVIDITRVSKVVKGGRHFSFRVVVAVGDNNGQVGIGVGKARGVPDAIRKALERARRSMRPIPLVGTTIPHEVIGRCGGARVLLKPASPGTGVIAGGGVRAVLEAAGIRDVLTKSLGSANILNVVKATMDALSQLRSVEEVARERGLPEARVMPFWMRRR
;
A
#
# COMPACT_ATOMS: atom_id res chain seq x y z
N MET A 1 -20.38 53.64 3.55
CA MET A 1 -21.06 52.32 3.48
C MET A 1 -20.04 51.33 2.95
N GLU A 2 -19.34 50.73 3.86
CA GLU A 2 -18.30 49.74 3.57
C GLU A 2 -18.95 48.35 3.60
N GLY A 3 -18.92 47.64 2.48
CA GLY A 3 -19.37 46.26 2.38
C GLY A 3 -18.29 45.29 2.89
N PRO A 4 -18.66 44.22 3.60
CA PRO A 4 -17.70 43.31 4.20
C PRO A 4 -16.99 42.52 3.11
N LEU A 5 -15.67 42.60 3.16
CA LEU A 5 -14.76 41.71 2.44
C LEU A 5 -15.01 40.29 2.92
N ARG A 6 -15.57 39.46 2.06
CA ARG A 6 -15.68 38.00 2.29
C ARG A 6 -14.28 37.43 2.27
N ASP A 7 -13.87 36.96 3.42
CA ASP A 7 -12.68 36.16 3.63
C ASP A 7 -12.73 34.95 2.66
N ARG A 8 -11.93 35.02 1.61
CA ARG A 8 -11.56 33.84 0.86
C ARG A 8 -10.59 33.09 1.77
N GLU A 9 -11.12 32.17 2.55
CA GLU A 9 -10.33 31.10 3.13
C GLU A 9 -9.64 30.38 1.95
N VAL A 10 -8.39 30.72 1.77
CA VAL A 10 -7.46 29.99 0.94
C VAL A 10 -7.30 28.63 1.64
N PHE A 11 -8.02 27.64 1.18
CA PHE A 11 -7.71 26.26 1.52
C PHE A 11 -6.32 25.98 0.93
N GLU A 12 -5.29 26.30 1.70
CA GLU A 12 -3.98 25.69 1.52
C GLU A 12 -4.18 24.18 1.73
N THR A 13 -4.47 23.50 0.65
CA THR A 13 -4.36 22.05 0.61
C THR A 13 -2.88 21.79 0.84
N GLU A 14 -2.50 21.48 2.07
CA GLU A 14 -1.21 20.91 2.38
C GLU A 14 -1.01 19.77 1.40
N GLN A 15 -0.16 19.98 0.41
CA GLN A 15 0.25 18.93 -0.52
C GLN A 15 1.08 17.96 0.31
N GLN A 16 0.42 16.99 0.94
CA GLN A 16 1.11 15.89 1.59
C GLN A 16 2.06 15.30 0.55
N GLU A 17 3.34 15.37 0.82
CA GLU A 17 4.35 14.74 -0.02
C GLU A 17 4.09 13.24 -0.04
N LEU A 18 3.51 12.77 -1.14
CA LEU A 18 3.21 11.35 -1.32
C LEU A 18 4.47 10.65 -1.82
N ASP A 19 4.85 9.57 -1.16
CA ASP A 19 5.91 8.66 -1.63
C ASP A 19 5.38 7.83 -2.81
N GLU A 20 5.95 8.07 -3.99
CA GLU A 20 5.56 7.44 -5.25
C GLU A 20 6.62 6.43 -5.68
N ARG A 21 6.26 5.16 -5.74
CA ARG A 21 7.18 4.08 -6.09
C ARG A 21 6.71 3.29 -7.29
N VAL A 22 7.52 3.30 -8.35
CA VAL A 22 7.29 2.43 -9.51
C VAL A 22 7.79 1.03 -9.19
N ILE A 23 6.87 0.06 -9.21
CA ILE A 23 7.17 -1.33 -8.86
C ILE A 23 7.61 -2.14 -10.09
N ASP A 24 6.89 -1.99 -11.21
CA ASP A 24 7.13 -2.77 -12.41
C ASP A 24 6.73 -2.00 -13.67
N ILE A 25 7.56 -2.15 -14.71
CA ILE A 25 7.29 -1.62 -16.05
C ILE A 25 7.42 -2.78 -17.03
N THR A 26 6.29 -3.25 -17.54
CA THR A 26 6.24 -4.38 -18.48
C THR A 26 5.73 -3.93 -19.84
N ARG A 27 6.45 -4.27 -20.92
CA ARG A 27 5.97 -4.12 -22.29
C ARG A 27 4.96 -5.22 -22.61
N VAL A 28 3.75 -4.85 -23.00
CA VAL A 28 2.68 -5.77 -23.38
C VAL A 28 2.27 -5.55 -24.83
N SER A 29 1.81 -6.59 -25.50
CA SER A 29 1.38 -6.49 -26.90
C SER A 29 -0.03 -7.06 -27.10
N LYS A 30 -0.78 -6.43 -28.01
CA LYS A 30 -2.02 -6.95 -28.54
C LYS A 30 -1.77 -7.41 -29.98
N VAL A 31 -2.04 -8.69 -30.26
CA VAL A 31 -1.97 -9.25 -31.61
C VAL A 31 -3.24 -8.86 -32.36
N VAL A 32 -3.10 -8.32 -33.57
CA VAL A 32 -4.18 -7.94 -34.46
C VAL A 32 -3.90 -8.50 -35.87
N LYS A 33 -4.91 -8.56 -36.72
CA LYS A 33 -4.74 -8.90 -38.14
C LYS A 33 -3.75 -7.90 -38.77
N GLY A 34 -2.58 -8.36 -39.20
CA GLY A 34 -1.53 -7.53 -39.78
C GLY A 34 -0.38 -7.13 -38.83
N GLY A 35 -0.36 -7.54 -37.56
CA GLY A 35 0.78 -7.25 -36.69
C GLY A 35 0.49 -7.22 -35.18
N ARG A 36 1.35 -6.53 -34.45
CA ARG A 36 1.29 -6.39 -33.00
C ARG A 36 1.28 -4.92 -32.59
N HIS A 37 0.34 -4.53 -31.76
CA HIS A 37 0.35 -3.22 -31.12
C HIS A 37 0.95 -3.32 -29.72
N PHE A 38 2.05 -2.62 -29.48
CA PHE A 38 2.74 -2.58 -28.19
C PHE A 38 2.21 -1.47 -27.29
N SER A 39 2.23 -1.75 -26.02
CA SER A 39 1.92 -0.78 -24.95
C SER A 39 2.78 -1.11 -23.73
N PHE A 40 2.93 -0.14 -22.82
CA PHE A 40 3.59 -0.34 -21.54
C PHE A 40 2.54 -0.41 -20.44
N ARG A 41 2.69 -1.41 -19.57
CA ARG A 41 1.93 -1.55 -18.33
C ARG A 41 2.86 -1.21 -17.18
N VAL A 42 2.43 -0.27 -16.35
CA VAL A 42 3.17 0.18 -15.18
C VAL A 42 2.34 -0.11 -13.94
N VAL A 43 2.99 -0.61 -12.88
CA VAL A 43 2.42 -0.81 -11.56
C VAL A 43 3.12 0.14 -10.59
N VAL A 44 2.35 0.93 -9.85
CA VAL A 44 2.88 1.94 -8.92
C VAL A 44 2.21 1.76 -7.56
N ALA A 45 2.97 1.98 -6.49
CA ALA A 45 2.44 2.22 -5.14
C ALA A 45 2.60 3.71 -4.80
N VAL A 46 1.63 4.26 -4.10
CA VAL A 46 1.63 5.63 -3.58
C VAL A 46 1.19 5.59 -2.13
N GLY A 47 1.89 6.26 -1.25
CA GLY A 47 1.55 6.35 0.16
C GLY A 47 2.00 7.65 0.80
N ASP A 48 1.53 7.90 2.00
CA ASP A 48 1.85 9.09 2.80
C ASP A 48 2.91 8.82 3.88
N ASN A 49 3.49 7.61 3.90
CA ASN A 49 4.38 7.12 4.95
C ASN A 49 3.79 7.18 6.38
N ASN A 50 2.48 7.36 6.49
CA ASN A 50 1.75 7.55 7.75
C ASN A 50 0.49 6.68 7.87
N GLY A 51 0.50 5.53 7.23
CA GLY A 51 -0.58 4.55 7.31
C GLY A 51 -1.60 4.62 6.19
N GLN A 52 -1.36 5.37 5.11
CA GLN A 52 -2.19 5.32 3.92
C GLN A 52 -1.39 4.84 2.72
N VAL A 53 -1.93 3.91 1.96
CA VAL A 53 -1.32 3.42 0.74
C VAL A 53 -2.37 3.04 -0.30
N GLY A 54 -2.01 3.26 -1.56
CA GLY A 54 -2.80 2.86 -2.71
C GLY A 54 -1.92 2.28 -3.80
N ILE A 55 -2.49 1.44 -4.63
CA ILE A 55 -1.82 0.88 -5.81
C ILE A 55 -2.55 1.28 -7.08
N GLY A 56 -1.78 1.54 -8.13
CA GLY A 56 -2.34 1.88 -9.43
C GLY A 56 -1.68 1.09 -10.55
N VAL A 57 -2.48 0.78 -11.57
CA VAL A 57 -2.00 0.15 -12.79
C VAL A 57 -2.35 1.06 -13.96
N GLY A 58 -1.32 1.53 -14.68
CA GLY A 58 -1.45 2.33 -15.87
C GLY A 58 -1.06 1.55 -17.13
N LYS A 59 -1.71 1.84 -18.25
CA LYS A 59 -1.35 1.30 -19.56
C LYS A 59 -1.43 2.41 -20.59
N ALA A 60 -0.35 2.61 -21.36
CA ALA A 60 -0.27 3.57 -22.46
C ALA A 60 0.75 3.11 -23.50
N ARG A 61 0.81 3.83 -24.64
CA ARG A 61 1.82 3.60 -25.68
C ARG A 61 3.21 4.06 -25.25
N GLY A 62 3.29 5.15 -24.46
CA GLY A 62 4.52 5.68 -23.86
C GLY A 62 4.63 5.36 -22.37
N VAL A 63 5.85 5.19 -21.86
CA VAL A 63 6.10 4.93 -20.43
C VAL A 63 5.67 6.12 -19.56
N PRO A 64 5.99 7.40 -19.88
CA PRO A 64 5.56 8.52 -19.03
C PRO A 64 4.04 8.62 -18.86
N ASP A 65 3.30 8.41 -19.95
CA ASP A 65 1.83 8.42 -19.91
C ASP A 65 1.27 7.25 -19.09
N ALA A 66 1.92 6.09 -19.15
CA ALA A 66 1.52 4.93 -18.35
C ALA A 66 1.75 5.18 -16.86
N ILE A 67 2.88 5.81 -16.48
CA ILE A 67 3.19 6.19 -15.10
C ILE A 67 2.16 7.20 -14.60
N ARG A 68 1.90 8.29 -15.32
CA ARG A 68 0.91 9.31 -14.94
C ARG A 68 -0.46 8.70 -14.65
N LYS A 69 -0.95 7.82 -15.56
CA LYS A 69 -2.22 7.10 -15.36
C LYS A 69 -2.20 6.15 -14.16
N ALA A 70 -1.06 5.51 -13.89
CA ALA A 70 -0.91 4.63 -12.74
C ALA A 70 -0.95 5.42 -11.43
N LEU A 71 -0.23 6.53 -11.35
CA LEU A 71 -0.21 7.43 -10.19
C LEU A 71 -1.60 7.98 -9.86
N GLU A 72 -2.31 8.50 -10.86
CA GLU A 72 -3.68 9.00 -10.68
C GLU A 72 -4.62 7.94 -10.11
N ARG A 73 -4.53 6.71 -10.60
CA ARG A 73 -5.31 5.59 -10.08
C ARG A 73 -4.89 5.17 -8.68
N ALA A 74 -3.59 5.17 -8.39
CA ALA A 74 -3.06 4.85 -7.07
C ALA A 74 -3.55 5.85 -6.01
N ARG A 75 -3.46 7.15 -6.30
CA ARG A 75 -3.97 8.21 -5.41
C ARG A 75 -5.45 8.06 -5.11
N ARG A 76 -6.28 7.69 -6.11
CA ARG A 76 -7.72 7.45 -5.91
C ARG A 76 -8.02 6.18 -5.11
N SER A 77 -7.11 5.23 -5.07
CA SER A 77 -7.26 3.94 -4.37
C SER A 77 -6.61 3.88 -3.00
N MET A 78 -6.09 5.00 -2.49
CA MET A 78 -5.49 5.07 -1.16
C MET A 78 -6.49 4.68 -0.07
N ARG A 79 -6.01 3.87 0.88
CA ARG A 79 -6.79 3.38 2.02
C ARG A 79 -5.97 3.48 3.29
N PRO A 80 -6.60 3.80 4.42
CA PRO A 80 -5.95 3.77 5.71
C PRO A 80 -5.69 2.32 6.15
N ILE A 81 -4.56 2.12 6.81
CA ILE A 81 -4.10 0.84 7.33
C ILE A 81 -3.81 1.03 8.81
N PRO A 82 -4.32 0.16 9.69
CA PRO A 82 -4.01 0.21 11.11
C PRO A 82 -2.56 -0.20 11.34
N LEU A 83 -1.77 0.69 11.93
CA LEU A 83 -0.38 0.47 12.31
C LEU A 83 -0.26 0.43 13.83
N VAL A 84 0.74 -0.29 14.34
CA VAL A 84 1.10 -0.31 15.75
C VAL A 84 2.58 0.06 15.87
N GLY A 85 2.84 1.33 16.17
CA GLY A 85 4.20 1.88 16.14
C GLY A 85 4.80 1.80 14.72
N THR A 86 5.88 1.03 14.56
CA THR A 86 6.58 0.87 13.27
C THR A 86 6.18 -0.39 12.49
N THR A 87 5.22 -1.19 13.02
CA THR A 87 4.83 -2.50 12.49
C THR A 87 3.32 -2.67 12.34
N ILE A 88 2.90 -3.84 11.89
CA ILE A 88 1.50 -4.25 11.76
C ILE A 88 0.98 -4.89 13.07
N PRO A 89 -0.32 -4.80 13.37
CA PRO A 89 -0.89 -5.31 14.63
C PRO A 89 -0.82 -6.83 14.78
N HIS A 90 -1.02 -7.60 13.71
CA HIS A 90 -1.05 -9.07 13.76
C HIS A 90 -0.62 -9.71 12.44
N GLU A 91 -0.38 -11.02 12.48
CA GLU A 91 -0.09 -11.81 11.29
C GLU A 91 -1.32 -11.92 10.38
N VAL A 92 -1.09 -11.84 9.06
CA VAL A 92 -2.14 -11.93 8.05
C VAL A 92 -1.61 -12.53 6.75
N ILE A 93 -2.49 -13.22 6.01
CA ILE A 93 -2.21 -13.76 4.68
C ILE A 93 -3.20 -13.16 3.69
N GLY A 94 -2.71 -12.30 2.80
CA GLY A 94 -3.50 -11.79 1.68
C GLY A 94 -3.41 -12.68 0.46
N ARG A 95 -4.46 -12.67 -0.37
CA ARG A 95 -4.58 -13.51 -1.57
C ARG A 95 -5.08 -12.72 -2.75
N CYS A 96 -4.48 -12.97 -3.92
CA CYS A 96 -4.99 -12.46 -5.18
C CYS A 96 -4.64 -13.42 -6.34
N GLY A 97 -5.64 -14.02 -6.95
CA GLY A 97 -5.43 -15.08 -7.92
C GLY A 97 -4.59 -16.24 -7.32
N GLY A 98 -3.50 -16.62 -7.97
CA GLY A 98 -2.60 -17.64 -7.45
C GLY A 98 -1.51 -17.13 -6.49
N ALA A 99 -1.42 -15.81 -6.26
CA ALA A 99 -0.46 -15.24 -5.32
C ALA A 99 -1.01 -15.21 -3.90
N ARG A 100 -0.14 -15.48 -2.94
CA ARG A 100 -0.39 -15.37 -1.50
C ARG A 100 0.79 -14.65 -0.86
N VAL A 101 0.52 -13.71 0.02
CA VAL A 101 1.55 -12.95 0.73
C VAL A 101 1.28 -13.05 2.22
N LEU A 102 2.26 -13.58 2.94
CA LEU A 102 2.27 -13.62 4.39
C LEU A 102 2.93 -12.35 4.91
N LEU A 103 2.28 -11.66 5.84
CA LEU A 103 2.83 -10.54 6.60
C LEU A 103 2.84 -10.91 8.08
N LYS A 104 3.98 -10.72 8.75
CA LYS A 104 4.15 -10.94 10.19
C LYS A 104 4.70 -9.68 10.84
N PRO A 105 4.17 -9.27 11.99
CA PRO A 105 4.74 -8.17 12.74
C PRO A 105 6.17 -8.51 13.19
N ALA A 106 7.03 -7.50 13.24
CA ALA A 106 8.42 -7.64 13.68
C ALA A 106 8.77 -6.60 14.75
N SER A 107 9.74 -6.94 15.60
CA SER A 107 10.25 -6.02 16.61
C SER A 107 10.95 -4.81 15.98
N PRO A 108 10.95 -3.66 16.66
CA PRO A 108 11.64 -2.46 16.18
C PRO A 108 13.11 -2.75 15.85
N GLY A 109 13.60 -2.22 14.72
CA GLY A 109 14.95 -2.42 14.23
C GLY A 109 15.16 -3.64 13.34
N THR A 110 14.13 -4.46 13.11
CA THR A 110 14.20 -5.61 12.18
C THR A 110 14.29 -5.15 10.72
N GLY A 111 13.64 -4.03 10.38
CA GLY A 111 13.52 -3.54 9.02
C GLY A 111 12.45 -4.25 8.19
N VAL A 112 12.27 -3.80 6.94
CA VAL A 112 11.33 -4.40 6.00
C VAL A 112 11.98 -5.57 5.27
N ILE A 113 11.66 -6.80 5.67
CA ILE A 113 12.13 -8.02 5.01
C ILE A 113 11.05 -8.50 4.05
N ALA A 114 11.16 -8.07 2.78
CA ALA A 114 10.15 -8.29 1.77
C ALA A 114 10.73 -8.37 0.36
N GLY A 115 10.05 -9.05 -0.55
CA GLY A 115 10.33 -8.98 -1.98
C GLY A 115 10.00 -7.59 -2.56
N GLY A 116 10.65 -7.21 -3.68
CA GLY A 116 10.61 -5.84 -4.18
C GLY A 116 9.22 -5.22 -4.34
N GLY A 117 8.25 -5.93 -4.89
CA GLY A 117 6.89 -5.41 -5.04
C GLY A 117 6.15 -5.24 -3.72
N VAL A 118 6.34 -6.19 -2.78
CA VAL A 118 5.77 -6.12 -1.42
C VAL A 118 6.43 -4.98 -0.64
N ARG A 119 7.76 -4.90 -0.70
CA ARG A 119 8.54 -3.84 -0.01
C ARG A 119 8.09 -2.45 -0.39
N ALA A 120 7.94 -2.18 -1.70
CA ALA A 120 7.52 -0.87 -2.18
C ALA A 120 6.17 -0.43 -1.60
N VAL A 121 5.21 -1.35 -1.47
CA VAL A 121 3.90 -1.07 -0.88
C VAL A 121 4.00 -0.81 0.63
N LEU A 122 4.78 -1.63 1.36
CA LEU A 122 4.90 -1.53 2.81
C LEU A 122 5.65 -0.27 3.26
N GLU A 123 6.72 0.06 2.54
CA GLU A 123 7.49 1.29 2.81
C GLU A 123 6.66 2.54 2.49
N ALA A 124 5.91 2.57 1.36
CA ALA A 124 5.00 3.67 1.04
C ALA A 124 3.87 3.83 2.09
N ALA A 125 3.46 2.73 2.74
CA ALA A 125 2.52 2.76 3.86
C ALA A 125 3.13 3.28 5.17
N GLY A 126 4.46 3.45 5.25
CA GLY A 126 5.17 3.86 6.46
C GLY A 126 5.53 2.71 7.41
N ILE A 127 5.38 1.46 6.98
CA ILE A 127 5.78 0.28 7.76
C ILE A 127 7.30 0.15 7.70
N ARG A 128 7.96 0.09 8.86
CA ARG A 128 9.42 0.01 8.97
C ARG A 128 9.92 -1.34 9.42
N ASP A 129 9.10 -2.11 10.14
CA ASP A 129 9.49 -3.39 10.72
C ASP A 129 8.44 -4.45 10.41
N VAL A 130 8.77 -5.38 9.51
CA VAL A 130 7.85 -6.44 9.08
C VAL A 130 8.60 -7.59 8.43
N LEU A 131 8.14 -8.81 8.69
CA LEU A 131 8.60 -10.02 8.02
C LEU A 131 7.56 -10.45 7.00
N THR A 132 7.99 -10.75 5.79
CA THR A 132 7.07 -11.16 4.74
C THR A 132 7.57 -12.36 3.96
N LYS A 133 6.64 -13.12 3.40
CA LYS A 133 6.96 -14.19 2.46
C LYS A 133 5.91 -14.25 1.36
N SER A 134 6.36 -14.19 0.11
CA SER A 134 5.51 -14.46 -1.04
C SER A 134 5.40 -15.98 -1.23
N LEU A 135 4.16 -16.47 -1.26
CA LEU A 135 3.78 -17.88 -1.39
C LEU A 135 2.92 -18.03 -2.66
N GLY A 136 3.19 -19.04 -3.48
CA GLY A 136 2.42 -19.28 -4.69
C GLY A 136 2.95 -18.53 -5.91
N SER A 137 2.09 -17.85 -6.67
CA SER A 137 2.47 -17.21 -7.94
C SER A 137 3.44 -16.05 -7.76
N ALA A 138 4.47 -16.00 -8.60
CA ALA A 138 5.45 -14.91 -8.65
C ALA A 138 5.01 -13.70 -9.50
N ASN A 139 3.78 -13.68 -10.02
CA ASN A 139 3.28 -12.55 -10.82
C ASN A 139 3.22 -11.27 -9.96
N ILE A 140 4.06 -10.29 -10.30
CA ILE A 140 4.24 -9.06 -9.54
C ILE A 140 2.91 -8.34 -9.28
N LEU A 141 2.05 -8.20 -10.30
CA LEU A 141 0.75 -7.55 -10.13
C LEU A 141 -0.14 -8.27 -9.12
N ASN A 142 -0.17 -9.60 -9.16
CA ASN A 142 -0.95 -10.39 -8.22
C ASN A 142 -0.36 -10.33 -6.80
N VAL A 143 0.97 -10.35 -6.68
CA VAL A 143 1.67 -10.19 -5.39
C VAL A 143 1.36 -8.84 -4.76
N VAL A 144 1.44 -7.74 -5.53
CA VAL A 144 1.11 -6.40 -5.05
C VAL A 144 -0.35 -6.29 -4.62
N LYS A 145 -1.30 -6.86 -5.39
CA LYS A 145 -2.71 -6.90 -5.01
C LYS A 145 -2.96 -7.76 -3.76
N ALA A 146 -2.27 -8.91 -3.65
CA ALA A 146 -2.35 -9.75 -2.46
C ALA A 146 -1.81 -9.04 -1.21
N THR A 147 -0.78 -8.19 -1.37
CA THR A 147 -0.28 -7.35 -0.28
C THR A 147 -1.35 -6.34 0.17
N MET A 148 -2.03 -5.67 -0.77
CA MET A 148 -3.12 -4.76 -0.44
C MET A 148 -4.31 -5.49 0.22
N ASP A 149 -4.62 -6.69 -0.24
CA ASP A 149 -5.63 -7.54 0.39
C ASP A 149 -5.24 -7.90 1.84
N ALA A 150 -3.97 -8.29 2.07
CA ALA A 150 -3.46 -8.53 3.42
C ALA A 150 -3.61 -7.29 4.32
N LEU A 151 -3.19 -6.12 3.82
CA LEU A 151 -3.28 -4.87 4.57
C LEU A 151 -4.73 -4.47 4.88
N SER A 152 -5.68 -4.76 3.99
CA SER A 152 -7.10 -4.50 4.21
C SER A 152 -7.77 -5.42 5.23
N GLN A 153 -7.16 -6.57 5.53
CA GLN A 153 -7.64 -7.53 6.54
C GLN A 153 -7.11 -7.22 7.95
N LEU A 154 -6.17 -6.26 8.07
CA LEU A 154 -5.65 -5.85 9.37
C LEU A 154 -6.75 -5.18 10.19
N ARG A 155 -6.81 -5.55 11.47
CA ARG A 155 -7.69 -4.94 12.45
C ARG A 155 -6.89 -4.15 13.47
N SER A 156 -7.44 -3.04 13.92
CA SER A 156 -6.79 -2.25 14.96
C SER A 156 -6.75 -3.02 16.28
N VAL A 157 -5.74 -2.72 17.10
CA VAL A 157 -5.62 -3.32 18.44
C VAL A 157 -6.85 -3.01 19.29
N GLU A 158 -7.36 -1.78 19.17
CA GLU A 158 -8.54 -1.30 19.89
C GLU A 158 -9.81 -2.08 19.53
N GLU A 159 -10.04 -2.33 18.22
CA GLU A 159 -11.18 -3.13 17.76
C GLU A 159 -11.13 -4.56 18.31
N VAL A 160 -9.97 -5.21 18.18
CA VAL A 160 -9.79 -6.60 18.66
C VAL A 160 -9.90 -6.68 20.19
N ALA A 161 -9.37 -5.70 20.92
CA ALA A 161 -9.47 -5.62 22.38
C ALA A 161 -10.94 -5.48 22.81
N ARG A 162 -11.71 -4.64 22.14
CA ARG A 162 -13.14 -4.44 22.39
C ARG A 162 -13.95 -5.69 22.10
N GLU A 163 -13.74 -6.33 20.95
CA GLU A 163 -14.44 -7.57 20.57
C GLU A 163 -14.18 -8.73 21.55
N ARG A 164 -12.96 -8.83 22.08
CA ARG A 164 -12.54 -9.91 22.99
C ARG A 164 -12.76 -9.58 24.47
N GLY A 165 -13.14 -8.34 24.80
CA GLY A 165 -13.26 -7.89 26.19
C GLY A 165 -11.95 -7.93 26.97
N LEU A 166 -10.80 -7.74 26.26
CA LEU A 166 -9.47 -7.80 26.84
C LEU A 166 -8.81 -6.42 26.83
N PRO A 167 -7.91 -6.12 27.79
CA PRO A 167 -7.14 -4.89 27.72
C PRO A 167 -6.19 -4.91 26.50
N GLU A 168 -6.00 -3.77 25.84
CA GLU A 168 -5.17 -3.61 24.64
C GLU A 168 -3.76 -4.17 24.80
N ALA A 169 -3.17 -4.02 25.99
CA ALA A 169 -1.85 -4.56 26.31
C ALA A 169 -1.73 -6.08 26.09
N ARG A 170 -2.81 -6.85 26.18
CA ARG A 170 -2.83 -8.29 25.91
C ARG A 170 -2.96 -8.63 24.41
N VAL A 171 -3.48 -7.72 23.62
CA VAL A 171 -3.69 -7.90 22.18
C VAL A 171 -2.46 -7.45 21.38
N MET A 172 -1.71 -6.48 21.89
CA MET A 172 -0.46 -6.00 21.27
C MET A 172 0.56 -7.12 21.06
N PRO A 173 1.46 -6.99 20.06
CA PRO A 173 2.61 -7.88 19.88
C PRO A 173 3.39 -8.04 21.18
N PHE A 174 3.93 -9.24 21.46
CA PHE A 174 4.49 -9.60 22.78
C PHE A 174 5.64 -8.67 23.24
N TRP A 175 6.42 -8.12 22.31
CA TRP A 175 7.52 -7.20 22.64
C TRP A 175 7.06 -5.78 23.00
N MET A 176 5.80 -5.43 22.70
CA MET A 176 5.20 -4.15 23.09
C MET A 176 4.42 -4.24 24.41
N ARG A 177 4.22 -5.47 24.93
CA ARG A 177 3.54 -5.67 26.20
C ARG A 177 4.43 -5.15 27.33
N ARG A 178 3.99 -4.10 28.01
CA ARG A 178 4.64 -3.70 29.26
C ARG A 178 4.55 -4.88 30.25
N ARG A 179 5.68 -5.29 30.80
CA ARG A 179 5.74 -6.22 31.93
C ARG A 179 5.17 -5.57 33.17
#